data_86af143767594d7147621430a30ab8c0
#
_entry.id   86af143767594d7147621430a30ab8c0
#
_cell.length_a   1.000
_cell.length_b   1.000
_cell.length_c   1.000
_cell.angle_alpha   90.00
_cell.angle_beta   90.00
_cell.angle_gamma   90.00
#
_symmetry.space_group_name_H-M   'P 1'
#
loop_
_entity.id
_entity.type
_entity.pdbx_description
1 polymer ?
#
loop_
_entity_poly.entity_id
_entity_poly.type
_entity_poly.pdbx_seq_one_letter_code
_entity_poly.pdbx_strand_id
1 'polypeptide(L)'
;IAYAPCINHGIKKGMSKAQTEEQLAVEAGYWHCFRFNPALAAEGKDAFALDSKAPTGDFQAFLDGEVRYNSLKRANPERAQALFTRSEEEYKARFAYLNKLKTLYGADAE
;
A
#
# COMPACT_ATOMS: atom_id res chain seq x y z
N ILE A 1 -10.97 -6.79 2.94
CA ILE A 1 -10.58 -5.44 3.38
C ILE A 1 -10.37 -4.59 2.15
N ALA A 2 -10.98 -3.43 2.11
CA ALA A 2 -10.89 -2.50 1.00
C ALA A 2 -10.41 -1.12 1.47
N TYR A 3 -9.64 -0.46 0.64
CA TYR A 3 -9.23 0.93 0.81
C TYR A 3 -9.96 1.81 -0.19
N ALA A 4 -10.48 2.93 0.28
CA ALA A 4 -11.02 3.98 -0.58
C ALA A 4 -10.79 5.35 0.06
N PRO A 5 -10.49 6.39 -0.74
CA PRO A 5 -10.45 7.75 -0.25
C PRO A 5 -11.82 8.21 0.27
N CYS A 6 -11.84 9.11 1.23
CA CYS A 6 -13.08 9.68 1.74
C CYS A 6 -13.00 11.21 1.80
N ILE A 7 -14.17 11.84 1.83
CA ILE A 7 -14.28 13.31 1.85
C ILE A 7 -13.67 13.92 3.12
N ASN A 8 -13.74 13.23 4.27
CA ASN A 8 -13.21 13.72 5.53
C ASN A 8 -11.67 13.69 5.58
N HIS A 9 -11.06 12.67 4.99
CA HIS A 9 -9.60 12.61 4.82
C HIS A 9 -9.15 13.62 3.77
N GLY A 10 -9.86 13.65 2.66
CA GLY A 10 -9.67 14.58 1.55
C GLY A 10 -8.54 14.20 0.59
N ILE A 11 -8.78 14.51 -0.67
CA ILE A 11 -7.79 14.41 -1.74
C ILE A 11 -7.56 15.81 -2.29
N LYS A 12 -6.31 16.23 -2.42
CA LYS A 12 -5.95 17.55 -2.92
C LYS A 12 -6.54 17.84 -4.31
N LYS A 13 -6.62 16.83 -5.18
CA LYS A 13 -7.20 16.91 -6.52
C LYS A 13 -8.72 16.84 -6.55
N GLY A 14 -9.38 16.62 -5.41
CA GLY A 14 -10.83 16.46 -5.28
C GLY A 14 -11.32 15.03 -5.46
N MET A 15 -12.51 14.77 -4.95
CA MET A 15 -13.10 13.41 -4.88
C MET A 15 -13.43 12.81 -6.25
N SER A 16 -13.55 13.63 -7.31
CA SER A 16 -13.68 13.11 -8.68
C SER A 16 -12.46 12.30 -9.15
N LYS A 17 -11.33 12.41 -8.45
CA LYS A 17 -10.09 11.68 -8.70
C LYS A 17 -9.86 10.53 -7.70
N ALA A 18 -10.91 10.08 -7.00
CA ALA A 18 -10.80 9.01 -6.00
C ALA A 18 -10.22 7.72 -6.57
N GLN A 19 -10.68 7.27 -7.73
CA GLN A 19 -10.16 6.06 -8.39
C GLN A 19 -8.70 6.20 -8.82
N THR A 20 -8.32 7.35 -9.33
CA THR A 20 -6.91 7.66 -9.66
C THR A 20 -6.04 7.63 -8.41
N GLU A 21 -6.54 8.15 -7.29
CA GLU A 21 -5.85 8.13 -6.00
C GLU A 21 -5.65 6.71 -5.48
N GLU A 22 -6.64 5.84 -5.62
CA GLU A 22 -6.54 4.41 -5.27
C GLU A 22 -5.45 3.71 -6.10
N GLN A 23 -5.38 4.00 -7.41
CA GLN A 23 -4.32 3.48 -8.28
C GLN A 23 -2.95 3.97 -7.83
N LEU A 24 -2.80 5.26 -7.53
CA LEU A 24 -1.55 5.84 -7.04
C LEU A 24 -1.13 5.25 -5.69
N ALA A 25 -2.09 4.92 -4.82
CA ALA A 25 -1.81 4.25 -3.55
C ALA A 25 -1.13 2.89 -3.75
N VAL A 26 -1.61 2.11 -4.72
CA VAL A 26 -1.01 0.81 -5.06
C VAL A 26 0.35 0.98 -5.73
N GLU A 27 0.47 1.89 -6.68
CA GLU A 27 1.72 2.17 -7.40
C GLU A 27 2.83 2.70 -6.48
N ALA A 28 2.46 3.50 -5.48
CA ALA A 28 3.40 4.03 -4.48
C ALA A 28 3.77 3.04 -3.36
N GLY A 29 3.06 1.91 -3.28
CA GLY A 29 3.24 0.93 -2.20
C GLY A 29 2.60 1.32 -0.88
N TYR A 30 1.68 2.28 -0.90
CA TYR A 30 0.85 2.66 0.26
C TYR A 30 -0.25 1.63 0.53
N TRP A 31 -0.76 0.98 -0.49
CA TRP A 31 -1.72 -0.11 -0.38
C TRP A 31 -1.23 -1.33 -1.16
N HIS A 32 -1.43 -2.53 -0.60
CA HIS A 32 -1.05 -3.79 -1.22
C HIS A 32 -2.27 -4.66 -1.45
N CYS A 33 -2.39 -5.22 -2.66
CA CYS A 33 -3.45 -6.14 -3.00
C CYS A 33 -2.93 -7.58 -2.93
N PHE A 34 -3.59 -8.42 -2.14
CA PHE A 34 -3.26 -9.84 -2.02
C PHE A 34 -4.50 -10.67 -1.69
N ARG A 35 -4.39 -11.95 -1.93
CA ARG A 35 -5.43 -12.94 -1.65
C ARG A 35 -4.83 -14.11 -0.87
N PHE A 36 -5.61 -14.66 0.04
CA PHE A 36 -5.26 -15.87 0.75
C PHE A 36 -6.45 -16.83 0.74
N ASN A 37 -6.24 -18.03 0.22
CA ASN A 37 -7.25 -19.10 0.20
C ASN A 37 -6.60 -20.42 0.66
N PRO A 38 -6.79 -20.82 1.92
CA PRO A 38 -6.17 -22.02 2.46
C PRO A 38 -6.64 -23.32 1.77
N ALA A 39 -7.81 -23.33 1.14
CA ALA A 39 -8.29 -24.51 0.41
C ALA A 39 -7.40 -24.87 -0.77
N LEU A 40 -6.72 -23.90 -1.37
CA LEU A 40 -5.80 -24.16 -2.48
C LEU A 40 -4.59 -24.99 -2.07
N ALA A 41 -4.14 -24.90 -0.82
CA ALA A 41 -3.06 -25.74 -0.30
C ALA A 41 -3.43 -27.23 -0.34
N ALA A 42 -4.68 -27.57 -0.06
CA ALA A 42 -5.17 -28.95 -0.15
C ALA A 42 -5.19 -29.49 -1.59
N GLU A 43 -5.20 -28.58 -2.58
CA GLU A 43 -5.14 -28.91 -4.01
C GLU A 43 -3.69 -28.89 -4.57
N GLY A 44 -2.69 -28.69 -3.72
CA GLY A 44 -1.29 -28.54 -4.14
C GLY A 44 -1.00 -27.24 -4.89
N LYS A 45 -1.78 -26.19 -4.65
CA LYS A 45 -1.63 -24.86 -5.25
C LYS A 45 -1.21 -23.82 -4.22
N ASP A 46 -0.67 -22.70 -4.69
CA ASP A 46 -0.29 -21.60 -3.82
C ASP A 46 -1.52 -21.02 -3.08
N ALA A 47 -1.50 -21.05 -1.76
CA ALA A 47 -2.56 -20.51 -0.94
C ALA A 47 -2.53 -18.96 -0.88
N PHE A 48 -1.36 -18.36 -1.01
CA PHE A 48 -1.15 -16.92 -0.98
C PHE A 48 -0.78 -16.39 -2.37
N ALA A 49 -1.50 -15.35 -2.82
CA ALA A 49 -1.21 -14.63 -4.05
C ALA A 49 -1.03 -13.14 -3.76
N LEU A 50 0.13 -12.60 -4.10
CA LEU A 50 0.40 -11.16 -4.06
C LEU A 50 0.05 -10.56 -5.42
N ASP A 51 -1.07 -9.85 -5.49
CA ASP A 51 -1.58 -9.26 -6.74
C ASP A 51 -0.86 -7.95 -7.10
N SER A 52 -0.35 -7.21 -6.10
CA SER A 52 0.44 -6.00 -6.32
C SER A 52 1.81 -6.33 -6.88
N LYS A 53 2.21 -5.55 -7.89
CA LYS A 53 3.59 -5.53 -8.38
C LYS A 53 4.50 -4.76 -7.42
N ALA A 54 5.81 -4.86 -7.61
CA ALA A 54 6.77 -4.03 -6.89
C ALA A 54 6.42 -2.54 -7.09
N PRO A 55 6.38 -1.74 -6.02
CA PRO A 55 6.06 -0.32 -6.12
C PRO A 55 7.03 0.42 -7.03
N THR A 56 6.50 1.22 -7.94
CA THR A 56 7.25 2.06 -8.88
C THR A 56 6.92 3.54 -8.74
N GLY A 57 5.87 3.87 -7.98
CA GLY A 57 5.43 5.23 -7.73
C GLY A 57 6.22 5.93 -6.63
N ASP A 58 6.01 7.23 -6.51
CA ASP A 58 6.61 8.08 -5.48
C ASP A 58 5.72 8.10 -4.23
N PHE A 59 6.15 7.46 -3.15
CA PHE A 59 5.41 7.39 -1.89
C PHE A 59 5.20 8.77 -1.27
N GLN A 60 6.22 9.62 -1.28
CA GLN A 60 6.11 10.96 -0.70
C GLN A 60 5.15 11.84 -1.50
N ALA A 61 5.19 11.76 -2.83
CA ALA A 61 4.25 12.47 -3.70
C ALA A 61 2.81 12.01 -3.47
N PHE A 62 2.59 10.70 -3.24
CA PHE A 62 1.28 10.19 -2.86
C PHE A 62 0.78 10.81 -1.56
N LEU A 63 1.61 10.85 -0.50
CA LEU A 63 1.23 11.48 0.78
C LEU A 63 0.91 12.97 0.62
N ASP A 64 1.62 13.68 -0.24
CA ASP A 64 1.36 15.08 -0.53
C ASP A 64 -0.01 15.33 -1.20
N GLY A 65 -0.54 14.34 -1.88
CA GLY A 65 -1.89 14.36 -2.48
C GLY A 65 -3.02 14.12 -1.48
N GLU A 66 -2.71 13.59 -0.30
CA GLU A 66 -3.65 13.29 0.77
C GLU A 66 -3.71 14.46 1.75
N VAL A 67 -4.90 15.05 1.93
CA VAL A 67 -5.06 16.32 2.67
C VAL A 67 -4.60 16.22 4.11
N ARG A 68 -4.88 15.12 4.81
CA ARG A 68 -4.45 14.94 6.21
C ARG A 68 -2.93 14.93 6.36
N TYR A 69 -2.22 14.25 5.47
CA TYR A 69 -0.77 14.23 5.49
C TYR A 69 -0.20 15.61 5.13
N ASN A 70 -0.73 16.22 4.09
CA ASN A 70 -0.31 17.55 3.67
C ASN A 70 -0.60 18.62 4.76
N SER A 71 -1.69 18.51 5.50
CA SER A 71 -1.98 19.40 6.62
C SER A 71 -0.94 19.30 7.73
N LEU A 72 -0.47 18.09 8.06
CA LEU A 72 0.60 17.90 9.03
C LEU A 72 1.91 18.53 8.53
N LYS A 73 2.23 18.36 7.26
CA LYS A 73 3.42 18.95 6.64
C LYS A 73 3.43 20.48 6.75
N ARG A 74 2.28 21.12 6.65
CA ARG A 74 2.13 22.58 6.83
C ARG A 74 2.18 23.00 8.29
N ALA A 75 1.56 22.23 9.19
CA ALA A 75 1.49 22.55 10.61
C ALA A 75 2.82 22.30 11.35
N ASN A 76 3.52 21.22 11.01
CA ASN A 76 4.80 20.85 11.63
C ASN A 76 5.69 20.12 10.61
N PRO A 77 6.46 20.85 9.78
CA PRO A 77 7.25 20.27 8.70
C PRO A 77 8.29 19.25 9.16
N GLU A 78 8.99 19.54 10.25
CA GLU A 78 10.06 18.66 10.77
C GLU A 78 9.51 17.31 11.23
N ARG A 79 8.42 17.37 12.00
CA ARG A 79 7.74 16.15 12.46
C ARG A 79 7.14 15.36 11.31
N ALA A 80 6.54 16.06 10.35
CA ALA A 80 5.98 15.42 9.15
C ALA A 80 7.06 14.70 8.37
N GLN A 81 8.21 15.31 8.14
CA GLN A 81 9.32 14.70 7.43
C GLN A 81 9.80 13.42 8.12
N ALA A 82 10.01 13.46 9.43
CA ALA A 82 10.45 12.30 10.18
C ALA A 82 9.43 11.14 10.12
N LEU A 83 8.14 11.45 10.31
CA LEU A 83 7.07 10.46 10.27
C LEU A 83 6.85 9.88 8.88
N PHE A 84 6.92 10.69 7.84
CA PHE A 84 6.68 10.24 6.46
C PHE A 84 7.85 9.39 5.93
N THR A 85 9.08 9.71 6.30
CA THR A 85 10.24 8.88 5.99
C THR A 85 10.12 7.52 6.66
N ARG A 86 9.79 7.48 7.95
CA ARG A 86 9.57 6.25 8.68
C ARG A 86 8.41 5.43 8.09
N SER A 87 7.32 6.10 7.74
CA SER A 87 6.17 5.46 7.11
C SER A 87 6.54 4.78 5.80
N GLU A 88 7.32 5.45 4.96
CA GLU A 88 7.81 4.87 3.70
C GLU A 88 8.67 3.63 3.93
N GLU A 89 9.55 3.66 4.91
CA GLU A 89 10.37 2.50 5.29
C GLU A 89 9.51 1.33 5.79
N GLU A 90 8.51 1.61 6.62
CA GLU A 90 7.58 0.59 7.13
C GLU A 90 6.75 -0.04 6.01
N TYR A 91 6.27 0.73 5.02
CA TYR A 91 5.53 0.21 3.88
C TYR A 91 6.41 -0.61 2.93
N LYS A 92 7.67 -0.22 2.73
CA LYS A 92 8.66 -1.03 2.00
C LYS A 92 8.92 -2.38 2.71
N ALA A 93 9.09 -2.34 4.02
CA ALA A 93 9.26 -3.54 4.83
C ALA A 93 8.02 -4.45 4.77
N ARG A 94 6.83 -3.87 4.78
CA ARG A 94 5.57 -4.61 4.63
C ARG A 94 5.48 -5.30 3.27
N PHE A 95 5.82 -4.64 2.19
CA PHE A 95 5.86 -5.28 0.87
C PHE A 95 6.85 -6.44 0.82
N ALA A 96 8.05 -6.27 1.38
CA ALA A 96 9.03 -7.33 1.48
C ALA A 96 8.51 -8.53 2.30
N TYR A 97 7.80 -8.26 3.39
CA TYR A 97 7.14 -9.29 4.20
C TYR A 97 6.08 -10.05 3.40
N LEU A 98 5.22 -9.37 2.65
CA LEU A 98 4.22 -10.01 1.80
C LEU A 98 4.84 -10.89 0.70
N ASN A 99 5.99 -10.50 0.17
CA ASN A 99 6.76 -11.35 -0.76
C ASN A 99 7.27 -12.63 -0.09
N LYS A 100 7.67 -12.58 1.17
CA LYS A 100 8.06 -13.78 1.94
C LYS A 100 6.88 -14.72 2.17
N LEU A 101 5.69 -14.19 2.35
CA LEU A 101 4.47 -14.99 2.48
C LEU A 101 4.17 -15.81 1.21
N LYS A 102 4.51 -15.32 0.03
CA LYS A 102 4.41 -16.10 -1.21
C LYS A 102 5.22 -17.39 -1.15
N THR A 103 6.44 -17.30 -0.62
CA THR A 103 7.31 -18.48 -0.47
C THR A 103 6.80 -19.39 0.66
N LEU A 104 6.38 -18.79 1.79
CA LEU A 104 5.91 -19.56 2.95
C LEU A 104 4.65 -20.38 2.65
N TYR A 105 3.74 -19.85 1.86
CA TYR A 105 2.47 -20.49 1.48
C TYR A 105 2.46 -20.98 0.03
N GLY A 106 3.61 -20.99 -0.62
CA GLY A 106 3.76 -21.61 -1.94
C GLY A 106 3.57 -23.11 -1.88
N ALA A 107 3.10 -23.69 -2.98
CA ALA A 107 3.12 -25.14 -3.12
C ALA A 107 4.58 -25.60 -3.11
N ASP A 108 4.85 -26.69 -2.39
CA ASP A 108 6.16 -27.31 -2.40
C ASP A 108 6.49 -27.71 -3.83
N ALA A 109 7.59 -27.20 -4.36
CA ALA A 109 8.12 -27.68 -5.63
C ALA A 109 8.65 -29.10 -5.39
N GLU A 110 7.96 -30.09 -5.93
CA GLU A 110 8.53 -31.44 -6.02
C GLU A 110 9.79 -31.46 -6.88
#